data_0ee391492db261ca74c988f2fb77ac49
#
_entry.id   0ee391492db261ca74c988f2fb77ac49
#
_cell.length_a   1.000
_cell.length_b   1.000
_cell.length_c   1.000
_cell.angle_alpha   90.00
_cell.angle_beta   90.00
_cell.angle_gamma   90.00
#
_symmetry.space_group_name_H-M   'P 1'
#
loop_
_entity.id
_entity.type
_entity.pdbx_description
1 polymer ?
#
loop_
_entity_poly.entity_id
_entity_poly.type
_entity_poly.pdbx_seq_one_letter_code
_entity_poly.pdbx_strand_id
1 'polypeptide(L)'
;YSKMGDGPYSMCSAPYQLPPLQLPHSVARAVLFNDPTLTPRGAPVCDTVSIAKQDLRAGEMLDGMGGFASLRLIDTDEVCQREDYLPIPLSIGCKLLRDVPKDQPIRYADVVLPVGRVCDRLRKEQTAHFGKAPARVA
;
A
#
# COMPACT_ATOMS: atom_id res chain seq x y z
N TYR A 1 7.97 24.64 -2.81
CA TYR A 1 8.26 23.43 -2.02
C TYR A 1 9.42 23.77 -1.08
N SER A 2 9.18 23.76 0.23
CA SER A 2 10.23 23.95 1.23
C SER A 2 11.18 22.75 1.19
N LYS A 3 12.49 22.99 1.03
CA LYS A 3 13.48 21.94 1.28
C LYS A 3 13.37 21.52 2.74
N MET A 4 13.09 20.27 2.97
CA MET A 4 12.88 19.72 4.31
C MET A 4 14.17 19.19 4.96
N GLY A 5 15.33 19.70 4.54
CA GLY A 5 16.65 19.29 5.02
C GLY A 5 17.29 18.24 4.10
N ASP A 6 18.56 17.94 4.37
CA ASP A 6 19.40 17.06 3.55
C ASP A 6 19.51 15.64 4.16
N GLY A 7 18.71 15.31 5.17
CA GLY A 7 18.73 14.00 5.81
C GLY A 7 17.82 12.96 5.15
N PRO A 8 17.99 11.67 5.48
CA PRO A 8 17.13 10.59 4.98
C PRO A 8 15.69 10.64 5.54
N TYR A 9 15.46 11.45 6.57
CA TYR A 9 14.16 11.63 7.20
C TYR A 9 13.80 13.11 7.23
N SER A 10 12.52 13.40 6.97
CA SER A 10 11.98 14.75 7.04
C SER A 10 10.76 14.78 7.96
N MET A 11 10.69 15.79 8.83
CA MET A 11 9.54 16.02 9.67
C MET A 11 8.66 17.10 9.06
N CYS A 12 7.40 16.77 8.82
CA CYS A 12 6.39 17.69 8.33
C CYS A 12 5.41 17.99 9.46
N SER A 13 5.25 19.24 9.83
CA SER A 13 4.23 19.66 10.80
C SER A 13 3.20 20.53 10.10
N ALA A 14 1.94 20.10 10.13
CA ALA A 14 0.81 20.94 9.77
C ALA A 14 0.13 21.42 11.05
N PRO A 15 0.02 22.75 11.27
CA PRO A 15 -0.56 23.28 12.51
C PRO A 15 -2.08 23.08 12.59
N TYR A 16 -2.69 22.56 11.54
CA TYR A 16 -4.12 22.23 11.46
C TYR A 16 -4.33 20.99 10.61
N GLN A 17 -5.34 20.22 10.96
CA GLN A 17 -5.83 19.10 10.17
C GLN A 17 -7.34 19.28 9.98
N LEU A 18 -7.71 20.02 8.93
CA LEU A 18 -9.10 20.30 8.59
C LEU A 18 -9.41 19.81 7.17
N PRO A 19 -9.57 18.48 6.96
CA PRO A 19 -9.87 17.92 5.66
C PRO A 19 -11.02 18.58 4.91
N PRO A 20 -12.14 18.99 5.59
CA PRO A 20 -13.23 19.69 4.93
C PRO A 20 -12.84 21.03 4.28
N LEU A 21 -11.82 21.70 4.80
CA LEU A 21 -11.32 22.97 4.23
C LEU A 21 -10.29 22.73 3.11
N GLN A 22 -9.57 21.63 3.18
CA GLN A 22 -8.54 21.28 2.17
C GLN A 22 -9.16 20.68 0.91
N LEU A 23 -10.26 19.94 1.03
CA LEU A 23 -10.93 19.32 -0.11
C LEU A 23 -11.38 20.33 -1.18
N PRO A 24 -12.12 21.41 -0.84
CA PRO A 24 -12.48 22.43 -1.83
C PRO A 24 -11.28 23.08 -2.50
N HIS A 25 -10.17 23.30 -1.78
CA HIS A 25 -8.95 23.85 -2.34
C HIS A 25 -8.33 22.91 -3.39
N SER A 26 -8.23 21.63 -3.10
CA SER A 26 -7.70 20.63 -4.05
C SER A 26 -8.58 20.50 -5.29
N VAL A 27 -9.91 20.52 -5.13
CA VAL A 27 -10.86 20.49 -6.24
C VAL A 27 -10.74 21.75 -7.10
N ALA A 28 -10.68 22.93 -6.47
CA ALA A 28 -10.52 24.21 -7.20
C ALA A 28 -9.22 24.24 -8.00
N ARG A 29 -8.10 23.79 -7.46
CA ARG A 29 -6.83 23.69 -8.18
C ARG A 29 -6.94 22.77 -9.40
N ALA A 30 -7.52 21.61 -9.24
CA ALA A 30 -7.69 20.67 -10.34
C ALA A 30 -8.57 21.25 -11.46
N VAL A 31 -9.70 21.90 -11.10
CA VAL A 31 -10.66 22.41 -12.09
C VAL A 31 -10.20 23.70 -12.74
N LEU A 32 -9.67 24.66 -11.98
CA LEU A 32 -9.32 26.00 -12.48
C LEU A 32 -7.95 26.05 -13.15
N PHE A 33 -7.00 25.26 -12.66
CA PHE A 33 -5.61 25.33 -13.11
C PHE A 33 -5.12 24.04 -13.76
N ASN A 34 -5.98 23.00 -13.86
CA ASN A 34 -5.59 21.65 -14.30
C ASN A 34 -4.34 21.12 -13.58
N ASP A 35 -4.23 21.47 -12.29
CA ASP A 35 -3.09 21.17 -11.43
C ASP A 35 -3.50 20.16 -10.35
N PRO A 36 -3.16 18.89 -10.52
CA PRO A 36 -3.45 17.86 -9.50
C PRO A 36 -2.57 18.11 -8.27
N THR A 37 -3.15 17.98 -7.09
CA THR A 37 -2.44 18.16 -5.81
C THR A 37 -1.28 17.18 -5.65
N LEU A 38 -1.44 15.96 -6.18
CA LEU A 38 -0.45 14.90 -6.15
C LEU A 38 -0.47 14.12 -7.46
N THR A 39 0.67 14.06 -8.13
CA THR A 39 0.85 13.26 -9.35
C THR A 39 2.00 12.28 -9.16
N PRO A 40 1.77 10.97 -9.29
CA PRO A 40 2.86 9.98 -9.29
C PRO A 40 3.86 10.27 -10.43
N ARG A 41 5.15 10.16 -10.14
CA ARG A 41 6.23 10.47 -11.11
C ARG A 41 7.04 9.23 -11.52
N GLY A 42 6.41 8.09 -11.64
CA GLY A 42 7.10 6.88 -12.05
C GLY A 42 6.59 5.62 -11.36
N ALA A 43 7.43 4.59 -11.37
CA ALA A 43 7.13 3.31 -10.75
C ALA A 43 6.95 3.43 -9.22
N PRO A 44 6.21 2.51 -8.60
CA PRO A 44 6.15 2.38 -7.15
C PRO A 44 7.56 2.26 -6.54
N VAL A 45 7.80 2.93 -5.42
CA VAL A 45 9.08 2.88 -4.69
C VAL A 45 8.96 2.02 -3.45
N CYS A 46 7.79 2.01 -2.84
CA CYS A 46 7.47 1.22 -1.65
C CYS A 46 6.03 0.71 -1.74
N ASP A 47 5.74 -0.31 -0.96
CA ASP A 47 4.40 -0.87 -0.80
C ASP A 47 4.12 -1.20 0.65
N THR A 48 2.85 -1.47 0.97
CA THR A 48 2.39 -1.83 2.30
C THR A 48 2.15 -3.33 2.40
N VAL A 49 2.87 -3.99 3.28
CA VAL A 49 2.81 -5.44 3.50
C VAL A 49 1.81 -5.77 4.62
N SER A 50 1.02 -6.82 4.42
CA SER A 50 0.18 -7.40 5.46
C SER A 50 1.03 -8.26 6.41
N ILE A 51 1.02 -7.93 7.70
CA ILE A 51 1.68 -8.72 8.75
C ILE A 51 0.62 -9.27 9.70
N ALA A 52 0.70 -10.52 10.09
CA ALA A 52 -0.21 -11.12 11.04
C ALA A 52 -0.06 -10.49 12.44
N LYS A 53 -1.15 -9.95 13.02
CA LYS A 53 -1.15 -9.39 14.38
C LYS A 53 -1.12 -10.46 15.49
N GLN A 54 -1.57 -11.63 15.15
CA GLN A 54 -1.71 -12.80 16.03
C GLN A 54 -1.49 -14.07 15.21
N ASP A 55 -1.45 -15.21 15.87
CA ASP A 55 -1.43 -16.49 15.16
C ASP A 55 -2.75 -16.67 14.42
N LEU A 56 -2.67 -16.72 13.10
CA LEU A 56 -3.82 -16.90 12.21
C LEU A 56 -3.86 -18.34 11.72
N ARG A 57 -5.05 -18.91 11.60
CA ARG A 57 -5.24 -20.29 11.17
C ARG A 57 -5.71 -20.40 9.73
N ALA A 58 -5.37 -21.50 9.11
CA ALA A 58 -5.93 -21.86 7.80
C ALA A 58 -7.46 -21.81 7.83
N GLY A 59 -8.04 -21.22 6.80
CA GLY A 59 -9.49 -21.04 6.69
C GLY A 59 -10.03 -19.72 7.25
N GLU A 60 -9.25 -18.98 8.04
CA GLU A 60 -9.65 -17.67 8.53
C GLU A 60 -9.73 -16.64 7.39
N MET A 61 -10.63 -15.68 7.55
CA MET A 61 -10.81 -14.57 6.60
C MET A 61 -10.07 -13.34 7.09
N LEU A 62 -9.29 -12.73 6.21
CA LEU A 62 -8.63 -11.47 6.51
C LEU A 62 -9.63 -10.31 6.43
N ASP A 63 -9.60 -9.46 7.44
CA ASP A 63 -10.52 -8.33 7.64
C ASP A 63 -10.01 -7.01 7.04
N GLY A 64 -8.81 -7.04 6.44
CA GLY A 64 -8.25 -5.91 5.71
C GLY A 64 -7.66 -4.82 6.59
N MET A 65 -7.61 -3.62 6.02
CA MET A 65 -7.02 -2.46 6.66
C MET A 65 -7.88 -1.98 7.84
N GLY A 66 -7.25 -1.83 9.01
CA GLY A 66 -7.93 -1.40 10.24
C GLY A 66 -8.57 -2.54 11.03
N GLY A 67 -8.50 -3.77 10.54
CA GLY A 67 -9.02 -4.95 11.19
C GLY A 67 -8.13 -5.51 12.33
N PHE A 68 -8.51 -6.68 12.83
CA PHE A 68 -7.83 -7.34 13.94
C PHE A 68 -6.83 -8.41 13.48
N ALA A 69 -7.01 -8.97 12.27
CA ALA A 69 -6.17 -10.05 11.78
C ALA A 69 -4.77 -9.57 11.38
N SER A 70 -4.65 -8.41 10.74
CA SER A 70 -3.38 -7.95 10.19
C SER A 70 -3.06 -6.49 10.52
N LEU A 71 -1.78 -6.18 10.55
CA LEU A 71 -1.22 -4.84 10.59
C LEU A 71 -0.44 -4.56 9.30
N ARG A 72 -0.07 -3.30 9.08
CA ARG A 72 0.71 -2.88 7.92
C ARG A 72 2.14 -2.53 8.30
N LEU A 73 3.07 -2.98 7.51
CA LEU A 73 4.43 -2.45 7.45
C LEU A 73 4.68 -1.89 6.05
N ILE A 74 5.69 -1.04 5.93
CA ILE A 74 6.15 -0.51 4.65
C ILE A 74 7.48 -1.17 4.32
N ASP A 75 7.61 -1.62 3.09
CA ASP A 75 8.89 -2.10 2.55
C ASP A 75 9.08 -1.56 1.13
N THR A 76 10.27 -1.73 0.57
CA THR A 76 10.54 -1.33 -0.81
C THR A 76 9.71 -2.19 -1.78
N ASP A 77 9.27 -1.59 -2.88
CA ASP A 77 8.49 -2.31 -3.90
C ASP A 77 9.26 -3.52 -4.45
N GLU A 78 10.59 -3.40 -4.58
CA GLU A 78 11.46 -4.49 -5.00
C GLU A 78 11.39 -5.71 -4.06
N VAL A 79 11.45 -5.49 -2.76
CA VAL A 79 11.34 -6.56 -1.75
C VAL A 79 9.94 -7.13 -1.77
N CYS A 80 8.91 -6.29 -1.81
CA CYS A 80 7.52 -6.73 -1.84
C CYS A 80 7.21 -7.62 -3.04
N GLN A 81 7.73 -7.28 -4.21
CA GLN A 81 7.56 -8.09 -5.43
C GLN A 81 8.40 -9.39 -5.39
N ARG A 82 9.65 -9.34 -4.91
CA ARG A 82 10.51 -10.52 -4.81
C ARG A 82 9.96 -11.57 -3.88
N GLU A 83 9.45 -11.12 -2.72
CA GLU A 83 8.91 -12.01 -1.67
C GLU A 83 7.42 -12.34 -1.89
N ASP A 84 6.79 -11.77 -2.90
CA ASP A 84 5.37 -11.93 -3.24
C ASP A 84 4.43 -11.59 -2.06
N TYR A 85 4.75 -10.49 -1.36
CA TYR A 85 3.96 -10.05 -0.21
C TYR A 85 2.59 -9.53 -0.62
N LEU A 86 1.58 -9.87 0.20
CA LEU A 86 0.21 -9.39 0.02
C LEU A 86 0.07 -7.96 0.53
N PRO A 87 -0.22 -6.97 -0.34
CA PRO A 87 -0.50 -5.61 0.11
C PRO A 87 -1.74 -5.56 0.99
N ILE A 88 -1.68 -4.82 2.11
CA ILE A 88 -2.79 -4.79 3.06
C ILE A 88 -4.13 -4.29 2.45
N PRO A 89 -4.18 -3.35 1.51
CA PRO A 89 -5.44 -2.98 0.87
C PRO A 89 -6.08 -4.11 0.07
N LEU A 90 -5.28 -5.10 -0.35
CA LEU A 90 -5.76 -6.26 -1.11
C LEU A 90 -6.07 -7.46 -0.22
N SER A 91 -5.78 -7.40 1.08
CA SER A 91 -6.00 -8.52 2.01
C SER A 91 -7.47 -8.71 2.38
N ILE A 92 -8.30 -7.68 2.23
CA ILE A 92 -9.71 -7.74 2.64
C ILE A 92 -10.47 -8.86 1.93
N GLY A 93 -11.13 -9.71 2.70
CA GLY A 93 -11.91 -10.83 2.18
C GLY A 93 -11.09 -12.00 1.63
N CYS A 94 -9.75 -11.96 1.76
CA CYS A 94 -8.91 -13.10 1.43
C CYS A 94 -9.04 -14.19 2.48
N LYS A 95 -9.08 -15.45 2.03
CA LYS A 95 -9.13 -16.62 2.93
C LYS A 95 -7.74 -17.24 3.02
N LEU A 96 -7.27 -17.48 4.24
CA LEU A 96 -5.98 -18.14 4.48
C LEU A 96 -6.02 -19.60 4.06
N LEU A 97 -4.98 -20.04 3.36
CA LEU A 97 -4.75 -21.44 2.96
C LEU A 97 -3.93 -22.23 3.98
N ARG A 98 -3.13 -21.53 4.78
CA ARG A 98 -2.26 -22.13 5.80
C ARG A 98 -2.21 -21.25 7.04
N ASP A 99 -1.69 -21.83 8.13
CA ASP A 99 -1.44 -21.07 9.35
C ASP A 99 -0.32 -20.04 9.12
N VAL A 100 -0.52 -18.86 9.67
CA VAL A 100 0.49 -17.78 9.64
C VAL A 100 0.75 -17.34 11.07
N PRO A 101 1.95 -17.56 11.60
CA PRO A 101 2.31 -17.14 12.95
C PRO A 101 2.27 -15.61 13.10
N LYS A 102 2.08 -15.15 14.33
CA LYS A 102 2.18 -13.75 14.68
C LYS A 102 3.50 -13.12 14.18
N ASP A 103 3.41 -11.86 13.77
CA ASP A 103 4.51 -11.03 13.27
C ASP A 103 5.14 -11.53 11.95
N GLN A 104 4.53 -12.51 11.27
CA GLN A 104 4.96 -12.98 9.97
C GLN A 104 4.23 -12.25 8.83
N PRO A 105 4.93 -11.95 7.72
CA PRO A 105 4.31 -11.40 6.53
C PRO A 105 3.42 -12.42 5.82
N ILE A 106 2.28 -11.94 5.34
CA ILE A 106 1.33 -12.73 4.55
C ILE A 106 1.70 -12.56 3.07
N ARG A 107 1.80 -13.67 2.35
CA ARG A 107 2.11 -13.71 0.92
C ARG A 107 0.88 -14.02 0.09
N TYR A 108 0.92 -13.73 -1.20
CA TYR A 108 -0.14 -14.15 -2.13
C TYR A 108 -0.35 -15.68 -2.13
N ALA A 109 0.73 -16.46 -1.98
CA ALA A 109 0.65 -17.92 -1.87
C ALA A 109 -0.07 -18.42 -0.62
N ASP A 110 -0.26 -17.58 0.40
CA ASP A 110 -0.90 -17.95 1.66
C ASP A 110 -2.42 -17.79 1.62
N VAL A 111 -2.97 -17.19 0.56
CA VAL A 111 -4.37 -16.79 0.52
C VAL A 111 -5.08 -17.18 -0.78
N VAL A 112 -6.40 -17.33 -0.68
CA VAL A 112 -7.30 -17.31 -1.83
C VAL A 112 -7.88 -15.91 -1.96
N LEU A 113 -7.65 -15.26 -3.11
CA LEU A 113 -8.23 -13.96 -3.42
C LEU A 113 -9.71 -14.10 -3.78
N PRO A 114 -10.57 -13.17 -3.37
CA PRO A 114 -11.95 -13.11 -3.84
C PRO A 114 -12.00 -12.91 -5.36
N VAL A 115 -12.95 -13.58 -6.01
CA VAL A 115 -13.07 -13.55 -7.48
C VAL A 115 -13.62 -12.20 -7.96
N GLY A 116 -13.11 -11.70 -9.09
CA GLY A 116 -13.69 -10.59 -9.83
C GLY A 116 -13.42 -9.19 -9.28
N ARG A 117 -12.49 -9.02 -8.34
CA ARG A 117 -12.15 -7.69 -7.80
C ARG A 117 -11.37 -6.85 -8.80
N VAL A 118 -11.83 -5.62 -9.00
CA VAL A 118 -11.18 -4.64 -9.89
C VAL A 118 -9.78 -4.28 -9.38
N CYS A 119 -9.59 -4.17 -8.06
CA CYS A 119 -8.30 -3.85 -7.45
C CYS A 119 -7.21 -4.88 -7.79
N ASP A 120 -7.53 -6.18 -7.83
CA ASP A 120 -6.57 -7.22 -8.21
C ASP A 120 -6.16 -7.11 -9.68
N ARG A 121 -7.13 -6.79 -10.56
CA ARG A 121 -6.86 -6.55 -11.98
C ARG A 121 -5.94 -5.34 -12.16
N LEU A 122 -6.27 -4.21 -11.51
CA LEU A 122 -5.45 -3.00 -11.57
C LEU A 122 -4.05 -3.22 -11.00
N ARG A 123 -3.91 -4.02 -9.94
CA ARG A 123 -2.59 -4.37 -9.41
C ARG A 123 -1.76 -5.17 -10.41
N LYS A 124 -2.36 -6.14 -11.10
CA LYS A 124 -1.69 -6.90 -12.16
C LYS A 124 -1.27 -6.00 -13.33
N GLU A 125 -2.15 -5.10 -13.75
CA GLU A 125 -1.86 -4.11 -14.80
C GLU A 125 -0.71 -3.18 -14.37
N GLN A 126 -0.71 -2.68 -13.13
CA GLN A 126 0.37 -1.87 -12.57
C GLN A 126 1.71 -2.61 -12.62
N THR A 127 1.74 -3.86 -12.12
CA THR A 127 2.95 -4.68 -12.11
C THR A 127 3.45 -4.97 -13.53
N ALA A 128 2.54 -5.21 -14.47
CA ALA A 128 2.90 -5.43 -15.87
C ALA A 128 3.45 -4.16 -16.55
N HIS A 129 2.85 -2.98 -16.20
CA HIS A 129 3.24 -1.70 -16.80
C HIS A 129 4.61 -1.22 -16.32
N PHE A 130 4.88 -1.31 -15.02
CA PHE A 130 6.14 -0.82 -14.47
C PHE A 130 7.25 -1.86 -14.47
N GLY A 131 6.91 -3.15 -14.61
CA GLY A 131 7.87 -4.25 -14.54
C GLY A 131 8.52 -4.36 -13.15
N LYS A 132 9.58 -5.14 -13.06
CA LYS A 132 10.50 -5.07 -11.92
C LYS A 132 11.26 -3.76 -12.06
N ALA A 133 10.94 -2.77 -11.24
CA ALA A 133 11.63 -1.49 -11.26
C ALA A 133 13.15 -1.72 -11.19
N PRO A 134 13.94 -1.11 -12.08
CA PRO A 134 15.39 -1.19 -11.95
C PRO A 134 15.77 -0.57 -10.61
N ALA A 135 16.64 -1.25 -9.86
CA ALA A 135 17.18 -0.75 -8.60
C ALA A 135 17.64 0.69 -8.82
N ARG A 136 17.02 1.66 -8.13
CA ARG A 136 17.53 3.02 -8.13
C ARG A 136 18.86 3.00 -7.40
N VAL A 137 19.92 3.18 -8.14
CA VAL A 137 21.23 3.51 -7.58
C VAL A 137 21.05 4.82 -6.80
N ALA A 138 21.41 4.80 -5.52
CA ALA A 138 21.37 5.92 -4.60
C ALA A 138 22.27 7.08 -5.07
#